data_a70ec9f4b2d463a4025b99468ea5407d
#
_entry.id   a70ec9f4b2d463a4025b99468ea5407d
#
_cell.length_a   1.000
_cell.length_b   1.000
_cell.length_c   1.000
_cell.angle_alpha   90.00
_cell.angle_beta   90.00
_cell.angle_gamma   90.00
#
_symmetry.space_group_name_H-M   'P 1'
#
loop_
_entity.id
_entity.type
_entity.pdbx_description
1 polymer ?
#
loop_
_entity_poly.entity_id
_entity_poly.type
_entity_poly.pdbx_seq_one_letter_code
_entity_poly.pdbx_strand_id
1 'polypeptide(L)'
;MTYNYFISFDDGARLEIMTRPELVEQTKHPFRTGFAHIAFSVGSKEAVDELTAKLDEAGYSVSSGPRTTGDGYYESCIVILEDNVI
;
A
#
# COMPACT_ATOMS: atom_id res chain seq x y z
N MET A 1 23.38 9.99 0.79
CA MET A 1 22.49 11.03 0.26
C MET A 1 21.05 10.72 0.67
N THR A 2 20.30 11.74 1.04
CA THR A 2 18.91 11.60 1.49
C THR A 2 17.99 12.17 0.41
N TYR A 3 16.98 11.38 0.02
CA TYR A 3 15.94 11.80 -0.92
C TYR A 3 14.59 11.70 -0.23
N ASN A 4 13.79 12.74 -0.39
CA ASN A 4 12.45 12.81 0.17
C ASN A 4 11.45 13.07 -0.96
N TYR A 5 10.37 12.29 -0.96
CA TYR A 5 9.26 12.44 -1.90
C TYR A 5 7.97 12.57 -1.13
N PHE A 6 7.13 13.50 -1.56
CA PHE A 6 5.81 13.69 -0.96
C PHE A 6 4.75 13.31 -1.98
N ILE A 7 3.84 12.44 -1.57
CA ILE A 7 2.64 12.12 -2.32
C ILE A 7 1.50 12.88 -1.64
N SER A 8 0.85 13.78 -2.38
CA SER A 8 -0.22 14.61 -1.86
C SER A 8 -1.57 14.10 -2.30
N PHE A 9 -2.55 14.19 -1.42
CA PHE A 9 -3.93 13.83 -1.67
C PHE A 9 -4.81 15.08 -1.64
N ASP A 10 -5.95 15.03 -2.33
CA ASP A 10 -6.83 16.21 -2.49
C ASP A 10 -7.38 16.74 -1.18
N ASP A 11 -7.49 15.90 -0.16
CA ASP A 11 -8.00 16.28 1.16
C ASP A 11 -6.94 16.96 2.06
N GLY A 12 -5.73 17.16 1.55
CA GLY A 12 -4.63 17.78 2.29
C GLY A 12 -3.70 16.82 3.00
N ALA A 13 -4.01 15.53 3.04
CA ALA A 13 -3.11 14.53 3.58
C ALA A 13 -1.90 14.35 2.65
N ARG A 14 -0.75 13.99 3.23
CA ARG A 14 0.45 13.71 2.46
C ARG A 14 1.15 12.48 3.03
N LEU A 15 1.79 11.72 2.15
CA LEU A 15 2.67 10.63 2.51
C LEU A 15 4.09 11.00 2.12
N GLU A 16 5.00 11.00 3.07
CA GLU A 16 6.41 11.22 2.80
C GLU A 16 7.14 9.89 2.66
N ILE A 17 7.85 9.75 1.56
CA ILE A 17 8.72 8.60 1.31
C ILE A 17 10.15 9.11 1.26
N MET A 18 11.04 8.49 2.01
CA MET A 18 12.41 8.95 2.07
C MET A 18 13.41 7.79 2.05
N THR A 19 14.61 8.10 1.61
CA THR A 19 15.76 7.22 1.79
C THR A 19 16.88 8.01 2.47
N ARG A 20 17.72 7.32 3.21
CA ARG A 20 18.85 7.92 3.89
C ARG A 20 19.91 6.85 4.13
N PRO A 21 21.20 7.26 4.26
CA PRO A 21 22.31 6.29 4.38
C PRO A 21 22.23 5.34 5.57
N GLU A 22 21.53 5.75 6.64
CA GLU A 22 21.43 4.97 7.87
C GLU A 22 20.38 3.86 7.82
N LEU A 23 19.62 3.75 6.72
CA LEU A 23 18.59 2.73 6.60
C LEU A 23 19.20 1.33 6.61
N VAL A 24 18.54 0.43 7.30
CA VAL A 24 18.93 -0.99 7.43
C VAL A 24 17.84 -1.84 6.83
N GLU A 25 18.23 -2.83 6.04
CA GLU A 25 17.30 -3.82 5.53
C GLU A 25 16.74 -4.65 6.68
N GLN A 26 15.42 -4.84 6.67
CA GLN A 26 14.75 -5.68 7.65
C GLN A 26 13.77 -6.63 6.98
N THR A 27 13.74 -7.87 7.47
CA THR A 27 12.69 -8.81 7.10
C THR A 27 11.38 -8.38 7.76
N LYS A 28 10.32 -8.29 6.95
CA LYS A 28 9.00 -7.88 7.45
C LYS A 28 8.17 -9.12 7.80
N HIS A 29 8.25 -9.52 9.05
CA HIS A 29 7.45 -10.63 9.56
C HIS A 29 5.97 -10.23 9.56
N PRO A 30 5.04 -11.11 9.11
CA PRO A 30 3.62 -10.76 9.02
C PRO A 30 2.97 -10.47 10.39
N PHE A 31 3.50 -11.00 11.46
CA PHE A 31 2.96 -10.81 12.82
C PHE A 31 3.87 -9.95 13.70
N ARG A 32 4.50 -8.95 13.11
CA ARG A 32 5.35 -8.00 13.83
C ARG A 32 4.53 -6.88 14.47
N THR A 33 5.11 -6.24 15.47
CA THR A 33 4.58 -4.97 15.99
C THR A 33 4.89 -3.83 14.99
N GLY A 34 4.21 -2.70 15.11
CA GLY A 34 4.32 -1.57 14.21
C GLY A 34 3.17 -1.54 13.22
N PHE A 35 3.34 -0.82 12.13
CA PHE A 35 2.30 -0.74 11.10
C PHE A 35 2.21 -2.03 10.32
N ALA A 36 1.00 -2.57 10.19
CA ALA A 36 0.74 -3.76 9.39
C ALA A 36 0.65 -3.41 7.90
N HIS A 37 -0.10 -2.36 7.59
CA HIS A 37 -0.29 -1.84 6.23
C HIS A 37 -0.83 -0.42 6.29
N ILE A 38 -0.87 0.24 5.14
CA ILE A 38 -1.53 1.54 4.98
C ILE A 38 -2.68 1.32 4.00
N ALA A 39 -3.87 1.83 4.35
CA ALA A 39 -5.05 1.70 3.50
C ALA A 39 -5.39 3.05 2.87
N PHE A 40 -5.75 3.02 1.59
CA PHE A 40 -6.18 4.19 0.85
C PHE A 40 -7.60 3.96 0.35
N SER A 41 -8.46 4.95 0.56
CA SER A 41 -9.79 4.93 -0.03
C SER A 41 -9.71 5.38 -1.49
N VAL A 42 -10.25 4.58 -2.39
CA VAL A 42 -10.23 4.88 -3.83
C VAL A 42 -11.60 5.26 -4.37
N GLY A 43 -12.60 5.36 -3.51
CA GLY A 43 -13.87 5.99 -3.79
C GLY A 43 -15.01 5.07 -4.21
N SER A 44 -14.75 3.91 -4.81
CA SER A 44 -15.81 3.00 -5.27
C SER A 44 -15.30 1.57 -5.39
N LYS A 45 -16.22 0.61 -5.45
CA LYS A 45 -15.88 -0.80 -5.72
C LYS A 45 -15.24 -0.96 -7.08
N GLU A 46 -15.75 -0.25 -8.08
CA GLU A 46 -15.23 -0.27 -9.44
C GLU A 46 -13.77 0.23 -9.46
N ALA A 47 -13.46 1.27 -8.69
CA ALA A 47 -12.09 1.78 -8.58
C ALA A 47 -11.15 0.78 -7.92
N VAL A 48 -11.62 0.03 -6.92
CA VAL A 48 -10.83 -1.06 -6.31
C VAL A 48 -10.51 -2.12 -7.36
N ASP A 49 -11.50 -2.56 -8.12
CA ASP A 49 -11.32 -3.58 -9.15
C ASP A 49 -10.36 -3.12 -10.24
N GLU A 50 -10.54 -1.90 -10.74
CA GLU A 50 -9.72 -1.34 -11.82
C GLU A 50 -8.27 -1.15 -11.39
N LEU A 51 -8.06 -0.57 -10.20
CA LEU A 51 -6.71 -0.33 -9.71
C LEU A 51 -5.99 -1.63 -9.40
N THR A 52 -6.69 -2.61 -8.84
CA THR A 52 -6.13 -3.94 -8.57
C THR A 52 -5.66 -4.60 -9.87
N ALA A 53 -6.47 -4.53 -10.92
CA ALA A 53 -6.10 -5.08 -12.23
C ALA A 53 -4.88 -4.37 -12.83
N LYS A 54 -4.83 -3.04 -12.71
CA LYS A 54 -3.68 -2.25 -13.19
C LYS A 54 -2.39 -2.61 -12.47
N LEU A 55 -2.44 -2.77 -11.16
CA LEU A 55 -1.26 -3.11 -10.37
C LEU A 55 -0.80 -4.52 -10.64
N ASP A 56 -1.73 -5.46 -10.81
CA ASP A 56 -1.42 -6.83 -11.19
C ASP A 56 -0.72 -6.88 -12.55
N GLU A 57 -1.25 -6.17 -13.56
CA GLU A 57 -0.64 -6.07 -14.88
C GLU A 57 0.74 -5.41 -14.84
N ALA A 58 0.96 -4.48 -13.92
CA ALA A 58 2.24 -3.82 -13.74
C ALA A 58 3.28 -4.70 -13.02
N GLY A 59 2.91 -5.89 -12.57
CA GLY A 59 3.81 -6.84 -11.94
C GLY A 59 3.81 -6.81 -10.40
N TYR A 60 2.94 -6.03 -9.78
CA TYR A 60 2.82 -6.05 -8.32
C TYR A 60 2.03 -7.27 -7.85
N SER A 61 2.41 -7.82 -6.71
CA SER A 61 1.78 -9.01 -6.16
C SER A 61 0.46 -8.63 -5.46
N VAL A 62 -0.63 -9.24 -5.90
CA VAL A 62 -1.94 -9.11 -5.25
C VAL A 62 -2.03 -10.22 -4.21
N SER A 63 -1.83 -9.89 -2.94
CA SER A 63 -1.86 -10.87 -1.86
C SER A 63 -3.29 -11.28 -1.49
N SER A 64 -4.25 -10.40 -1.74
CA SER A 64 -5.67 -10.69 -1.58
C SER A 64 -6.45 -9.87 -2.60
N GLY A 65 -7.20 -10.55 -3.48
CA GLY A 65 -7.99 -9.89 -4.50
C GLY A 65 -9.19 -9.14 -3.93
N PRO A 66 -9.93 -8.39 -4.77
CA PRO A 66 -11.08 -7.62 -4.31
C PRO A 66 -12.11 -8.51 -3.62
N ARG A 67 -12.52 -8.09 -2.42
CA ARG A 67 -13.49 -8.85 -1.63
C ARG A 67 -14.15 -7.92 -0.61
N THR A 68 -15.32 -8.34 -0.13
CA THR A 68 -15.94 -7.69 1.02
C THR A 68 -15.42 -8.34 2.29
N THR A 69 -14.86 -7.54 3.20
CA THR A 69 -14.36 -8.03 4.48
C THR A 69 -15.49 -8.25 5.49
N GLY A 70 -15.18 -8.90 6.61
CA GLY A 70 -16.18 -9.17 7.65
C GLY A 70 -16.77 -7.92 8.28
N ASP A 71 -16.06 -6.80 8.23
CA ASP A 71 -16.53 -5.50 8.72
C ASP A 71 -17.19 -4.64 7.63
N GLY A 72 -17.41 -5.19 6.43
CA GLY A 72 -18.19 -4.57 5.38
C GLY A 72 -17.40 -3.70 4.38
N TYR A 73 -16.10 -3.62 4.49
CA TYR A 73 -15.29 -2.90 3.50
C TYR A 73 -15.03 -3.75 2.26
N TYR A 74 -15.03 -3.08 1.11
CA TYR A 74 -14.61 -3.71 -0.14
C TYR A 74 -13.19 -3.30 -0.46
N GLU A 75 -12.26 -4.24 -0.47
CA GLU A 75 -10.84 -3.94 -0.57
C GLU A 75 -10.05 -5.05 -1.25
N SER A 76 -8.83 -4.71 -1.67
CA SER A 76 -7.81 -5.67 -2.04
C SER A 76 -6.50 -5.29 -1.37
N CYS A 77 -5.56 -6.24 -1.30
CA CYS A 77 -4.25 -6.03 -0.69
C CYS A 77 -3.16 -6.25 -1.73
N ILE A 78 -2.25 -5.29 -1.83
CA ILE A 78 -1.16 -5.29 -2.79
C ILE A 78 0.16 -5.23 -2.05
N VAL A 79 1.12 -6.06 -2.43
CA VAL A 79 2.49 -5.98 -1.92
C VAL A 79 3.26 -5.04 -2.82
N ILE A 80 3.81 -4.00 -2.23
CA ILE A 80 4.59 -2.99 -2.95
C ILE A 80 6.07 -3.09 -2.56
N LEU A 81 6.82 -2.02 -2.75
CA LEU A 81 8.26 -1.97 -2.48
C LEU A 81 8.57 -2.34 -1.03
N GLU A 82 9.69 -3.02 -0.80
CA GLU A 82 10.19 -3.41 0.52
C GLU A 82 9.21 -4.31 1.29
N ASP A 83 8.41 -5.09 0.58
CA ASP A 83 7.37 -5.96 1.14
C ASP A 83 6.31 -5.23 1.98
N ASN A 84 6.15 -3.94 1.77
CA ASN A 84 5.07 -3.18 2.39
C ASN A 84 3.73 -3.53 1.72
N VAL A 85 2.67 -3.54 2.52
CA VAL A 85 1.32 -3.88 2.06
C VAL A 85 0.43 -2.64 2.08
N ILE A 86 -0.29 -2.43 1.00
CA ILE A 86 -1.35 -1.42 0.92
C ILE A 86 -2.68 -2.05 0.55
#